data_2df6f8c98e00f8edd8a669adfd18c2cf
#
_entry.id   2df6f8c98e00f8edd8a669adfd18c2cf
#
_cell.length_a   1.000
_cell.length_b   1.000
_cell.length_c   1.000
_cell.angle_alpha   90.00
_cell.angle_beta   90.00
_cell.angle_gamma   90.00
#
_symmetry.space_group_name_H-M   'P 1'
#
loop_
_entity.id
_entity.type
_entity.pdbx_description
1 polymer ?
#
loop_
_entity_poly.entity_id
_entity_poly.type
_entity_poly.pdbx_seq_one_letter_code
_entity_poly.pdbx_strand_id
1 'polypeptide(L)' 'MESYRRVKGYEFEFVDQGPDDRFYQCRGDVYYDDEHDEIPEPGLWEAALQLEQQLKDEGYVADANHSEKGWVEVCLL' A
#
# COMPACT_ATOMS: atom_id res chain seq x y z
N MET A 1 5.56 12.06 9.87
CA MET A 1 4.59 11.16 9.18
C MET A 1 3.60 10.61 10.18
N GLU A 2 2.37 10.44 9.78
CA GLU A 2 1.36 9.80 10.60
C GLU A 2 1.66 8.30 10.72
N SER A 3 1.46 7.74 11.91
CA SER A 3 1.70 6.31 12.14
C SER A 3 0.70 5.43 11.39
N TYR A 4 -0.48 5.95 11.11
CA TYR A 4 -1.54 5.25 10.39
C TYR A 4 -2.24 6.21 9.45
N ARG A 5 -2.66 5.71 8.30
CA ARG A 5 -3.56 6.44 7.41
C ARG A 5 -4.71 5.55 7.01
N ARG A 6 -5.91 6.09 7.07
CA ARG A 6 -7.10 5.37 6.64
C ARG A 6 -7.52 5.87 5.26
N VAL A 7 -7.61 4.94 4.30
CA VAL A 7 -8.00 5.23 2.93
C VAL A 7 -9.04 4.20 2.50
N LYS A 8 -10.20 4.66 2.09
CA LYS A 8 -11.31 3.80 1.63
C LYS A 8 -11.68 2.71 2.63
N GLY A 9 -11.57 3.01 3.93
CA GLY A 9 -11.88 2.06 4.99
C GLY A 9 -10.74 1.12 5.38
N TYR A 10 -9.62 1.16 4.67
CA TYR A 10 -8.42 0.38 5.03
C TYR A 10 -7.45 1.23 5.82
N GLU A 11 -6.85 0.62 6.83
CA GLU A 11 -5.87 1.31 7.68
C GLU A 11 -4.46 0.88 7.31
N PHE A 12 -3.67 1.83 6.84
CA PHE A 12 -2.28 1.61 6.45
C PHE A 12 -1.36 2.00 7.59
N GLU A 13 -0.46 1.09 7.97
CA GLU A 13 0.53 1.32 9.02
C GLU A 13 1.82 1.84 8.41
N PHE A 14 2.37 2.91 9.00
CA PHE A 14 3.67 3.43 8.57
C PHE A 14 4.79 2.63 9.21
N VAL A 15 5.70 2.15 8.38
CA VAL A 15 6.90 1.41 8.80
C VAL A 15 8.13 2.21 8.37
N ASP A 16 9.02 2.48 9.32
CA ASP A 16 10.27 3.20 9.07
C ASP A 16 11.43 2.31 9.50
N GLN A 17 12.15 1.78 8.52
CA GLN A 17 13.31 0.91 8.72
C GLN A 17 14.60 1.59 8.28
N GLY A 18 14.58 2.92 8.13
CA GLY A 18 15.71 3.70 7.70
C GLY A 18 15.35 4.67 6.60
N PRO A 19 16.26 5.60 6.24
CA PRO A 19 15.96 6.65 5.26
C PRO A 19 15.56 6.12 3.88
N ASP A 20 16.02 4.93 3.51
CA ASP A 20 15.74 4.33 2.22
C ASP A 20 14.72 3.21 2.29
N ASP A 21 14.08 3.01 3.46
CA ASP A 21 13.15 1.91 3.65
C ASP A 21 11.98 2.36 4.53
N ARG A 22 11.15 3.22 3.97
CA ARG A 22 9.95 3.74 4.61
C ARG A 22 8.75 3.46 3.71
N PHE A 23 7.69 2.97 4.30
CA PHE A 23 6.50 2.63 3.53
C PHE A 23 5.27 2.55 4.42
N TYR A 24 4.10 2.65 3.80
CA TYR A 24 2.82 2.30 4.41
C TYR A 24 2.44 0.91 3.94
N GLN A 25 1.89 0.10 4.82
CA GLN A 25 1.46 -1.25 4.47
C GLN A 25 0.08 -1.57 5.03
N CYS A 26 -0.63 -2.44 4.33
CA CYS A 26 -1.90 -2.98 4.77
C CYS A 26 -2.06 -4.38 4.19
N ARG A 27 -2.71 -5.26 4.93
CA ARG A 27 -2.95 -6.63 4.47
C ARG A 27 -4.45 -6.86 4.32
N GLY A 28 -4.84 -7.44 3.20
CA GLY A 28 -6.20 -7.88 2.94
C GLY A 28 -6.25 -9.36 2.62
N ASP A 29 -7.37 -9.81 2.07
CA ASP A 29 -7.53 -11.17 1.62
C ASP A 29 -6.72 -11.42 0.34
N VAL A 30 -6.32 -12.66 0.15
CA VAL A 30 -5.62 -13.07 -1.07
C VAL A 30 -6.65 -13.47 -2.12
N TYR A 31 -6.50 -12.90 -3.30
CA TYR A 31 -7.30 -13.26 -4.47
C TYR A 31 -6.38 -13.86 -5.53
N TYR A 32 -6.97 -14.54 -6.49
CA TYR A 32 -6.20 -15.16 -7.58
C TYR A 32 -6.83 -14.74 -8.91
N ASP A 33 -5.97 -14.43 -9.88
CA ASP A 33 -6.42 -14.14 -11.23
C ASP A 33 -6.63 -15.44 -12.03
N ASP A 34 -6.93 -15.31 -13.34
CA ASP A 34 -7.18 -16.46 -14.21
C ASP A 34 -5.96 -17.36 -14.39
N GLU A 35 -4.78 -16.84 -14.13
CA GLU A 35 -3.51 -17.58 -14.23
C GLU A 35 -3.06 -18.14 -12.89
N HIS A 36 -3.90 -18.03 -11.86
CA HIS A 36 -3.62 -18.43 -10.48
C HIS A 36 -2.49 -17.65 -9.80
N ASP A 37 -2.18 -16.46 -10.30
CA ASP A 37 -1.26 -15.56 -9.63
C ASP A 37 -1.98 -14.84 -8.48
N GLU A 38 -1.27 -14.66 -7.37
CA GLU A 38 -1.81 -13.93 -6.24
C GLU A 38 -1.95 -12.45 -6.58
N ILE A 39 -3.13 -11.91 -6.30
CA ILE A 39 -3.41 -10.49 -6.46
C ILE A 39 -3.98 -9.95 -5.15
N PRO A 40 -3.81 -8.65 -4.86
CA PRO A 40 -4.41 -8.07 -3.68
C PRO A 40 -5.93 -7.97 -3.83
N GLU A 41 -6.61 -7.91 -2.69
CA GLU A 41 -8.03 -7.58 -2.66
C GLU A 41 -8.27 -6.31 -3.49
N PRO A 42 -9.24 -6.31 -4.44
CA PRO A 42 -9.39 -5.17 -5.36
C PRO A 42 -9.61 -3.83 -4.67
N GLY A 43 -10.43 -3.78 -3.64
CA GLY A 43 -10.66 -2.55 -2.89
C GLY A 43 -9.41 -2.06 -2.17
N LEU A 44 -8.59 -2.97 -1.66
CA LEU A 44 -7.33 -2.64 -1.00
C LEU A 44 -6.32 -2.09 -2.01
N TRP A 45 -6.24 -2.67 -3.19
CA TRP A 45 -5.36 -2.17 -4.24
C TRP A 45 -5.75 -0.75 -4.66
N GLU A 46 -7.05 -0.48 -4.81
CA GLU A 46 -7.53 0.87 -5.09
C GLU A 46 -7.16 1.84 -3.98
N ALA A 47 -7.28 1.41 -2.73
CA ALA A 47 -6.89 2.22 -1.58
C ALA A 47 -5.39 2.54 -1.61
N ALA A 48 -4.56 1.56 -1.96
CA ALA A 48 -3.11 1.78 -2.08
C ALA A 48 -2.79 2.79 -3.18
N LEU A 49 -3.45 2.71 -4.33
CA LEU A 49 -3.25 3.67 -5.41
C LEU A 49 -3.70 5.07 -5.00
N GLN A 50 -4.79 5.17 -4.25
CA GLN A 50 -5.26 6.45 -3.75
C GLN A 50 -4.29 7.05 -2.72
N LEU A 51 -3.75 6.23 -1.83
CA LEU A 51 -2.74 6.67 -0.87
C LEU A 51 -1.48 7.14 -1.58
N GLU A 52 -1.05 6.41 -2.61
CA GLU A 52 0.08 6.84 -3.44
C GLU A 52 -0.15 8.24 -3.99
N GLN A 53 -1.35 8.50 -4.52
CA GLN A 53 -1.67 9.82 -5.07
C GLN A 53 -1.72 10.89 -3.97
N GLN A 54 -2.27 10.57 -2.81
CA GLN A 54 -2.30 11.51 -1.67
C GLN A 54 -0.87 11.91 -1.25
N LEU A 55 0.03 10.94 -1.19
CA LEU A 55 1.42 11.20 -0.82
C LEU A 55 2.13 12.06 -1.87
N LYS A 56 1.90 11.80 -3.14
CA LYS A 56 2.43 12.62 -4.22
C LYS A 56 1.91 14.05 -4.14
N ASP A 57 0.64 14.23 -3.82
CA ASP A 57 0.05 15.55 -3.65
C ASP A 57 0.64 16.30 -2.45
N GLU A 58 1.14 15.57 -1.45
CA GLU A 58 1.83 16.13 -0.29
C GLU A 58 3.31 16.41 -0.55
N GLY A 59 3.81 16.11 -1.74
CA GLY A 59 5.19 16.38 -2.13
C GLY A 59 6.16 15.20 -2.00
N TYR A 60 5.65 14.01 -1.68
CA TYR A 60 6.50 12.81 -1.60
C TYR A 60 6.59 12.12 -2.94
N VAL A 61 7.68 11.40 -3.13
CA VAL A 61 7.78 10.42 -4.23
C VAL A 61 7.30 9.09 -3.65
N ALA A 62 6.24 8.54 -4.22
CA ALA A 62 5.60 7.35 -3.70
C ALA A 62 5.35 6.34 -4.82
N ASP A 63 5.36 5.06 -4.46
CA ASP A 63 5.15 3.96 -5.39
C ASP A 63 4.36 2.84 -4.72
N ALA A 64 3.17 2.56 -5.25
CA ALA A 64 2.32 1.49 -4.74
C ALA A 64 2.70 0.17 -5.41
N ASN A 65 2.83 -0.87 -4.60
CA ASN A 65 3.07 -2.22 -5.11
C ASN A 65 2.41 -3.25 -4.18
N HIS A 66 2.37 -4.48 -4.63
CA HIS A 66 1.82 -5.57 -3.82
C HIS A 66 2.81 -6.72 -3.77
N SER A 67 2.74 -7.47 -2.68
CA SER A 67 3.56 -8.64 -2.46
C SER A 67 2.67 -9.84 -2.19
N GLU A 68 3.26 -10.93 -1.74
CA GLU A 68 2.54 -12.17 -1.46
C GLU A 68 1.59 -12.04 -0.25
N LYS A 69 0.63 -12.93 -0.17
CA LYS A 69 -0.25 -13.13 1.00
C LYS A 69 -1.15 -11.94 1.32
N GLY A 70 -1.53 -11.19 0.29
CA GLY A 70 -2.49 -10.10 0.43
C GLY A 70 -1.93 -8.78 0.91
N TRP A 71 -0.61 -8.64 1.04
CA TRP A 71 0.01 -7.38 1.42
C TRP A 71 0.08 -6.38 0.27
N VAL A 72 -0.23 -5.14 0.57
CA VAL A 72 0.07 -4.00 -0.30
C VAL A 72 0.95 -3.01 0.43
N GLU A 73 1.79 -2.32 -0.31
CA GLU A 73 2.72 -1.34 0.23
C GLU A 73 2.69 -0.09 -0.63
N VAL A 74 2.88 1.06 0.02
CA VAL A 74 3.14 2.32 -0.68
C VAL A 74 4.48 2.82 -0.17
N CYS A 75 5.50 2.63 -0.99
CA CYS A 75 6.88 2.97 -0.62
C CYS A 75 7.15 4.45 -0.82
N LEU A 76 7.91 5.02 0.08
CA LEU A 76 8.41 6.39 -0.03
C LEU A 76 9.85 6.35 -0.56
N LEU A 77 10.06 7.03 -1.65
CA LEU A 77 11.36 7.02 -2.34
C LEU A 77 12.13 8.33 -2.15
#